data_161af9ebe2ecec86948fd0b06bc4d00c
#
_entry.id   161af9ebe2ecec86948fd0b06bc4d00c
#
_cell.length_a   1.000
_cell.length_b   1.000
_cell.length_c   1.000
_cell.angle_alpha   90.00
_cell.angle_beta   90.00
_cell.angle_gamma   90.00
#
_symmetry.space_group_name_H-M   'P 1'
#
loop_
_entity.id
_entity.type
_entity.pdbx_description
1 polymer ?
#
loop_
_entity_poly.entity_id
_entity_poly.type
_entity_poly.pdbx_seq_one_letter_code
_entity_poly.pdbx_strand_id
1 'polypeptide(L)'
;PISHYTFLLNTYLLNHRLAQINQAIRDHNSVSDRSIYEDALFFKMNVDSGIADPTEFKIYDSLLENMMEQAPGNPSKKPDLLIYIHVSLDTMLHRIQKRGRTFEQLSTDPGLKDYYARLLSYYEPWYEKYNASPKMMIDGDKYDFVADEDARKEVINTIDQKLTDLGNLN
;
A
#
# COMPACT_ATOMS: atom_id res chain seq x y z
N PRO A 1 -7.71 -12.23 23.31
CA PRO A 1 -8.04 -12.69 21.97
C PRO A 1 -7.20 -11.93 20.94
N ILE A 2 -6.79 -12.59 19.87
CA ILE A 2 -5.94 -12.03 18.80
C ILE A 2 -6.62 -10.81 18.15
N SER A 3 -7.95 -10.82 18.04
CA SER A 3 -8.75 -9.71 17.48
C SER A 3 -8.46 -8.34 18.11
N HIS A 4 -8.34 -8.28 19.42
CA HIS A 4 -8.08 -7.01 20.12
C HIS A 4 -6.71 -6.40 19.76
N TYR A 5 -5.69 -7.24 19.58
CA TYR A 5 -4.37 -6.76 19.14
C TYR A 5 -4.38 -6.27 17.69
N THR A 6 -5.24 -6.85 16.84
CA THR A 6 -5.40 -6.42 15.45
C THR A 6 -5.90 -4.98 15.37
N PHE A 7 -6.93 -4.61 16.15
CA PHE A 7 -7.42 -3.23 16.21
C PHE A 7 -6.37 -2.25 16.72
N LEU A 8 -5.70 -2.58 17.82
CA LEU A 8 -4.66 -1.74 18.40
C LEU A 8 -3.49 -1.50 17.42
N LEU A 9 -3.04 -2.56 16.75
CA LEU A 9 -1.97 -2.47 15.75
C LEU A 9 -2.39 -1.60 14.56
N ASN A 10 -3.56 -1.82 13.99
CA ASN A 10 -4.02 -1.03 12.85
C ASN A 10 -4.24 0.44 13.22
N THR A 11 -4.76 0.73 14.41
CA THR A 11 -4.90 2.11 14.91
C THR A 11 -3.55 2.78 15.13
N TYR A 12 -2.56 2.05 15.65
CA TYR A 12 -1.19 2.54 15.79
C TYR A 12 -0.57 2.85 14.42
N LEU A 13 -0.71 1.94 13.45
CA LEU A 13 -0.21 2.13 12.08
C LEU A 13 -0.89 3.33 11.42
N LEU A 14 -2.20 3.48 11.56
CA LEU A 14 -2.95 4.63 11.04
C LEU A 14 -2.38 5.96 11.56
N ASN A 15 -2.18 6.06 12.87
CA ASN A 15 -1.60 7.26 13.48
C ASN A 15 -0.17 7.52 12.97
N HIS A 16 0.64 6.46 12.82
CA HIS A 16 2.00 6.58 12.31
C HIS A 16 2.03 7.04 10.84
N ARG A 17 1.14 6.49 10.00
CA ARG A 17 0.98 6.92 8.60
C ARG A 17 0.57 8.39 8.49
N LEU A 18 -0.37 8.83 9.33
CA LEU A 18 -0.76 10.25 9.34
C LEU A 18 0.41 11.16 9.72
N ALA A 19 1.23 10.75 10.69
CA ALA A 19 2.43 11.49 11.04
C ALA A 19 3.42 11.59 9.87
N GLN A 20 3.61 10.48 9.11
CA GLN A 20 4.43 10.48 7.91
C GLN A 20 3.86 11.40 6.81
N ILE A 21 2.54 11.40 6.59
CA ILE A 21 1.88 12.31 5.65
C ILE A 21 2.11 13.77 6.05
N ASN A 22 1.93 14.10 7.33
CA ASN A 22 2.16 15.44 7.84
C ASN A 22 3.63 15.88 7.71
N GLN A 23 4.58 14.95 7.75
CA GLN A 23 5.98 15.23 7.46
C GLN A 23 6.20 15.43 5.95
N ALA A 24 5.66 14.55 5.11
CA ALA A 24 5.77 14.62 3.65
C ALA A 24 5.23 15.94 3.08
N ILE A 25 4.14 16.49 3.67
CA ILE A 25 3.58 17.81 3.28
C ILE A 25 4.60 18.95 3.52
N ARG A 26 5.47 18.81 4.52
CA ARG A 26 6.51 19.82 4.83
C ARG A 26 7.74 19.66 3.98
N ASP A 27 8.01 18.43 3.54
CA ASP A 27 9.16 18.08 2.73
C ASP A 27 8.74 18.10 1.25
N HIS A 28 9.51 18.77 0.41
CA HIS A 28 9.30 18.71 -1.04
C HIS A 28 9.85 17.37 -1.58
N ASN A 29 9.12 16.76 -2.54
CA ASN A 29 9.53 15.53 -3.24
C ASN A 29 9.66 14.30 -2.33
N SER A 30 8.65 14.04 -1.53
CA SER A 30 8.61 12.86 -0.64
C SER A 30 8.05 11.63 -1.35
N VAL A 31 8.64 10.47 -1.06
CA VAL A 31 8.13 9.15 -1.47
C VAL A 31 7.80 8.34 -0.22
N SER A 32 6.59 7.79 -0.18
CA SER A 32 6.13 6.93 0.92
C SER A 32 6.03 5.48 0.46
N ASP A 33 6.59 4.57 1.26
CA ASP A 33 6.36 3.14 1.11
C ASP A 33 5.03 2.79 1.76
N ARG A 34 4.07 2.33 0.96
CA ARG A 34 2.66 2.12 1.26
C ARG A 34 1.86 3.42 1.49
N SER A 35 0.56 3.32 1.32
CA SER A 35 -0.36 4.42 1.55
C SER A 35 -1.26 4.16 2.76
N ILE A 36 -1.75 5.24 3.37
CA ILE A 36 -2.75 5.14 4.45
C ILE A 36 -4.04 4.45 3.98
N TYR A 37 -4.39 4.55 2.70
CA TYR A 37 -5.56 3.91 2.10
C TYR A 37 -5.39 2.39 1.95
N GLU A 38 -4.15 1.92 1.82
CA GLU A 38 -3.82 0.49 1.73
C GLU A 38 -3.91 -0.21 3.08
N ASP A 39 -3.57 0.46 4.16
CA ASP A 39 -3.62 -0.14 5.52
C ASP A 39 -5.04 -0.62 5.87
N ALA A 40 -6.10 0.07 5.40
CA ALA A 40 -7.49 -0.37 5.56
C ALA A 40 -7.79 -1.70 4.86
N LEU A 41 -7.11 -2.02 3.75
CA LEU A 41 -7.26 -3.29 3.03
C LEU A 41 -6.84 -4.48 3.90
N PHE A 42 -5.71 -4.37 4.61
CA PHE A 42 -5.24 -5.43 5.52
C PHE A 42 -6.20 -5.66 6.67
N PHE A 43 -6.74 -4.58 7.25
CA PHE A 43 -7.74 -4.72 8.31
C PHE A 43 -9.02 -5.37 7.79
N LYS A 44 -9.50 -4.96 6.63
CA LYS A 44 -10.67 -5.56 5.97
C LYS A 44 -10.48 -7.05 5.71
N MET A 45 -9.31 -7.45 5.21
CA MET A 45 -8.97 -8.87 4.99
C MET A 45 -9.02 -9.68 6.30
N ASN A 46 -8.56 -9.11 7.41
CA ASN A 46 -8.62 -9.76 8.73
C ASN A 46 -10.08 -9.90 9.22
N VAL A 47 -10.95 -8.92 8.96
CA VAL A 47 -12.39 -9.02 9.26
C VAL A 47 -13.04 -10.14 8.45
N ASP A 48 -12.81 -10.17 7.14
CA ASP A 48 -13.39 -11.16 6.23
C ASP A 48 -12.87 -12.60 6.53
N SER A 49 -11.72 -12.68 7.20
CA SER A 49 -11.15 -13.95 7.70
C SER A 49 -11.64 -14.32 9.11
N GLY A 50 -12.49 -13.51 9.73
CA GLY A 50 -12.97 -13.75 11.11
C GLY A 50 -11.91 -13.52 12.19
N ILE A 51 -10.77 -12.91 11.85
CA ILE A 51 -9.66 -12.62 12.78
C ILE A 51 -9.94 -11.33 13.56
N ALA A 52 -10.62 -10.36 12.92
CA ALA A 52 -10.92 -9.05 13.50
C ALA A 52 -12.44 -8.80 13.57
N ASP A 53 -12.83 -7.90 14.48
CA ASP A 53 -14.25 -7.55 14.68
C ASP A 53 -14.70 -6.53 13.61
N PRO A 54 -15.84 -6.76 12.94
CA PRO A 54 -16.40 -5.81 11.98
C PRO A 54 -16.73 -4.44 12.57
N THR A 55 -17.04 -4.35 13.87
CA THR A 55 -17.34 -3.08 14.54
C THR A 55 -16.05 -2.28 14.74
N GLU A 56 -14.96 -2.94 15.12
CA GLU A 56 -13.64 -2.32 15.23
C GLU A 56 -13.18 -1.76 13.86
N PHE A 57 -13.45 -2.50 12.77
CA PHE A 57 -13.14 -2.01 11.42
C PHE A 57 -13.96 -0.76 11.05
N LYS A 58 -15.25 -0.71 11.38
CA LYS A 58 -16.07 0.49 11.13
C LYS A 58 -15.55 1.72 11.89
N ILE A 59 -15.10 1.53 13.12
CA ILE A 59 -14.48 2.61 13.91
C ILE A 59 -13.18 3.09 13.26
N TYR A 60 -12.34 2.15 12.82
CA TYR A 60 -11.09 2.44 12.12
C TYR A 60 -11.33 3.20 10.81
N ASP A 61 -12.28 2.76 9.99
CA ASP A 61 -12.61 3.34 8.69
C ASP A 61 -13.13 4.78 8.86
N SER A 62 -14.04 5.00 9.81
CA SER A 62 -14.52 6.34 10.17
C SER A 62 -13.39 7.25 10.69
N LEU A 63 -12.45 6.70 11.47
CA LEU A 63 -11.28 7.45 11.94
C LEU A 63 -10.38 7.84 10.77
N LEU A 64 -10.13 6.93 9.84
CA LEU A 64 -9.37 7.20 8.62
C LEU A 64 -10.03 8.31 7.78
N GLU A 65 -11.35 8.22 7.55
CA GLU A 65 -12.10 9.26 6.83
C GLU A 65 -11.92 10.64 7.47
N ASN A 66 -12.15 10.74 8.78
CA ASN A 66 -12.00 12.00 9.52
C ASN A 66 -10.56 12.53 9.47
N MET A 67 -9.56 11.64 9.59
CA MET A 67 -8.13 12.03 9.53
C MET A 67 -7.74 12.54 8.15
N MET A 68 -8.36 12.02 7.09
CA MET A 68 -8.10 12.42 5.70
C MET A 68 -8.98 13.58 5.24
N GLU A 69 -9.97 13.97 6.03
CA GLU A 69 -10.80 15.13 5.73
C GLU A 69 -9.93 16.39 5.59
N GLN A 70 -10.18 17.14 4.52
CA GLN A 70 -9.43 18.33 4.17
C GLN A 70 -10.15 19.58 4.67
N ALA A 71 -9.59 20.24 5.67
CA ALA A 71 -10.09 21.57 6.06
C ALA A 71 -9.72 22.62 4.98
N PRO A 72 -10.61 23.59 4.68
CA PRO A 72 -10.32 24.64 3.72
C PRO A 72 -9.02 25.38 4.05
N GLY A 73 -8.17 25.57 3.04
CA GLY A 73 -6.90 26.28 3.17
C GLY A 73 -5.72 25.45 3.69
N ASN A 74 -5.94 24.19 4.06
CA ASN A 74 -4.83 23.30 4.45
C ASN A 74 -4.21 22.60 3.21
N PRO A 75 -2.91 22.27 3.26
CA PRO A 75 -2.27 21.46 2.23
C PRO A 75 -2.96 20.10 2.06
N SER A 76 -2.98 19.58 0.84
CA SER A 76 -3.56 18.27 0.57
C SER A 76 -2.80 17.16 1.32
N LYS A 77 -3.55 16.26 1.93
CA LYS A 77 -3.00 15.03 2.53
C LYS A 77 -2.96 13.87 1.52
N LYS A 78 -3.51 14.08 0.33
CA LYS A 78 -3.52 13.07 -0.74
C LYS A 78 -2.17 13.08 -1.46
N PRO A 79 -1.67 11.92 -1.91
CA PRO A 79 -0.46 11.89 -2.72
C PRO A 79 -0.71 12.54 -4.10
N ASP A 80 0.33 13.08 -4.72
CA ASP A 80 0.28 13.58 -6.10
C ASP A 80 0.10 12.45 -7.09
N LEU A 81 0.65 11.27 -6.79
CA LEU A 81 0.54 10.07 -7.59
C LEU A 81 0.60 8.82 -6.69
N LEU A 82 -0.36 7.92 -6.85
CA LEU A 82 -0.28 6.56 -6.30
C LEU A 82 0.30 5.62 -7.36
N ILE A 83 1.35 4.89 -7.00
CA ILE A 83 1.97 3.88 -7.86
C ILE A 83 1.69 2.51 -7.27
N TYR A 84 0.96 1.68 -8.02
CA TYR A 84 0.74 0.28 -7.68
C TYR A 84 1.67 -0.62 -8.49
N ILE A 85 2.55 -1.34 -7.80
CA ILE A 85 3.42 -2.35 -8.42
C ILE A 85 2.68 -3.68 -8.39
N HIS A 86 2.07 -4.03 -9.51
CA HIS A 86 1.36 -5.30 -9.66
C HIS A 86 2.34 -6.43 -9.96
N VAL A 87 2.15 -7.56 -9.30
CA VAL A 87 2.90 -8.81 -9.57
C VAL A 87 1.95 -10.01 -9.48
N SER A 88 2.24 -11.04 -10.26
CA SER A 88 1.61 -12.36 -10.10
C SER A 88 2.01 -13.01 -8.77
N LEU A 89 1.21 -13.98 -8.32
CA LEU A 89 1.55 -14.77 -7.12
C LEU A 89 2.92 -15.44 -7.26
N ASP A 90 3.23 -15.99 -8.42
CA ASP A 90 4.50 -16.69 -8.66
C ASP A 90 5.69 -15.74 -8.54
N THR A 91 5.61 -14.55 -9.12
CA THR A 91 6.65 -13.51 -8.98
C THR A 91 6.78 -13.05 -7.53
N MET A 92 5.65 -12.84 -6.83
CA MET A 92 5.66 -12.47 -5.41
C MET A 92 6.39 -13.52 -4.58
N LEU A 93 6.03 -14.80 -4.72
CA LEU A 93 6.64 -15.90 -3.98
C LEU A 93 8.13 -16.05 -4.28
N HIS A 94 8.52 -15.92 -5.57
CA HIS A 94 9.92 -15.93 -5.97
C HIS A 94 10.72 -14.81 -5.30
N ARG A 95 10.19 -13.58 -5.30
CA ARG A 95 10.85 -12.43 -4.67
C ARG A 95 10.93 -12.54 -3.15
N ILE A 96 9.89 -13.07 -2.50
CA ILE A 96 9.88 -13.37 -1.06
C ILE A 96 10.95 -14.40 -0.73
N GLN A 97 11.05 -15.47 -1.51
CA GLN A 97 12.09 -16.50 -1.34
C GLN A 97 13.49 -15.90 -1.51
N LYS A 98 13.72 -15.11 -2.58
CA LYS A 98 14.99 -14.44 -2.84
C LYS A 98 15.40 -13.47 -1.72
N ARG A 99 14.43 -12.76 -1.11
CA ARG A 99 14.65 -11.84 0.02
C ARG A 99 15.08 -12.58 1.30
N GLY A 100 14.65 -13.82 1.50
CA GLY A 100 15.16 -14.73 2.51
C GLY A 100 14.76 -14.47 3.96
N ARG A 101 13.73 -13.64 4.24
CA ARG A 101 13.22 -13.40 5.60
C ARG A 101 12.52 -14.66 6.10
N THR A 102 13.01 -15.27 7.19
CA THR A 102 12.58 -16.58 7.68
C THR A 102 11.06 -16.68 7.92
N PHE A 103 10.46 -15.64 8.53
CA PHE A 103 9.03 -15.65 8.86
C PHE A 103 8.10 -15.45 7.65
N GLU A 104 8.64 -15.16 6.47
CA GLU A 104 7.89 -15.00 5.23
C GLU A 104 8.01 -16.22 4.31
N GLN A 105 8.82 -17.23 4.68
CA GLN A 105 9.13 -18.35 3.80
C GLN A 105 8.06 -19.47 3.88
N LEU A 106 7.68 -20.00 2.72
CA LEU A 106 6.77 -21.15 2.64
C LEU A 106 7.35 -22.41 3.30
N SER A 107 8.67 -22.51 3.41
CA SER A 107 9.35 -23.59 4.14
C SER A 107 9.09 -23.51 5.65
N THR A 108 8.83 -22.32 6.19
CA THR A 108 8.52 -22.12 7.60
C THR A 108 7.01 -22.29 7.87
N ASP A 109 6.17 -21.78 6.96
CA ASP A 109 4.71 -21.89 7.05
C ASP A 109 4.10 -22.04 5.65
N PRO A 110 3.69 -23.26 5.23
CA PRO A 110 3.05 -23.48 3.93
C PRO A 110 1.74 -22.73 3.75
N GLY A 111 1.03 -22.37 4.83
CA GLY A 111 -0.21 -21.59 4.80
C GLY A 111 -0.03 -20.16 4.27
N LEU A 112 1.20 -19.65 4.25
CA LEU A 112 1.52 -18.35 3.70
C LEU A 112 1.20 -18.23 2.20
N LYS A 113 1.20 -19.33 1.44
CA LYS A 113 0.80 -19.30 0.03
C LYS A 113 -0.65 -18.84 -0.14
N ASP A 114 -1.56 -19.42 0.63
CA ASP A 114 -2.98 -19.05 0.59
C ASP A 114 -3.20 -17.63 1.11
N TYR A 115 -2.43 -17.24 2.13
CA TYR A 115 -2.44 -15.86 2.61
C TYR A 115 -2.01 -14.87 1.53
N TYR A 116 -0.90 -15.12 0.80
CA TYR A 116 -0.45 -14.22 -0.26
C TYR A 116 -1.41 -14.21 -1.47
N ALA A 117 -1.97 -15.34 -1.85
CA ALA A 117 -2.98 -15.42 -2.90
C ALA A 117 -4.23 -14.59 -2.53
N ARG A 118 -4.69 -14.71 -1.28
CA ARG A 118 -5.79 -13.92 -0.76
C ARG A 118 -5.45 -12.43 -0.75
N LEU A 119 -4.26 -12.05 -0.27
CA LEU A 119 -3.82 -10.67 -0.25
C LEU A 119 -3.88 -10.05 -1.65
N LEU A 120 -3.35 -10.71 -2.67
CA LEU A 120 -3.40 -10.25 -4.05
C LEU A 120 -4.84 -10.05 -4.54
N SER A 121 -5.78 -10.94 -4.18
CA SER A 121 -7.18 -10.81 -4.58
C SER A 121 -7.88 -9.57 -4.00
N TYR A 122 -7.34 -8.95 -2.95
CA TYR A 122 -7.85 -7.70 -2.40
C TYR A 122 -7.26 -6.46 -3.08
N TYR A 123 -6.03 -6.55 -3.60
CA TYR A 123 -5.34 -5.40 -4.18
C TYR A 123 -5.96 -4.92 -5.48
N GLU A 124 -6.35 -5.82 -6.40
CA GLU A 124 -6.94 -5.42 -7.68
C GLU A 124 -8.24 -4.62 -7.51
N PRO A 125 -9.27 -5.13 -6.77
CA PRO A 125 -10.49 -4.36 -6.54
C PRO A 125 -10.25 -3.07 -5.76
N TRP A 126 -9.26 -3.06 -4.86
CA TRP A 126 -8.88 -1.87 -4.13
C TRP A 126 -8.29 -0.82 -5.07
N TYR A 127 -7.34 -1.21 -5.92
CA TYR A 127 -6.73 -0.31 -6.89
C TYR A 127 -7.76 0.23 -7.89
N GLU A 128 -8.67 -0.60 -8.39
CA GLU A 128 -9.74 -0.14 -9.27
C GLU A 128 -10.62 0.95 -8.63
N LYS A 129 -11.00 0.76 -7.37
CA LYS A 129 -11.85 1.69 -6.61
C LYS A 129 -11.12 2.93 -6.12
N TYR A 130 -9.80 2.89 -6.04
CA TYR A 130 -9.03 4.02 -5.56
C TYR A 130 -9.21 5.24 -6.47
N ASN A 131 -9.62 6.37 -5.88
CA ASN A 131 -9.91 7.62 -6.58
C ASN A 131 -9.47 8.88 -5.80
N ALA A 132 -8.69 8.69 -4.73
CA ALA A 132 -8.26 9.82 -3.89
C ALA A 132 -7.26 10.73 -4.60
N SER A 133 -6.46 10.20 -5.54
CA SER A 133 -5.49 10.93 -6.35
C SER A 133 -5.30 10.25 -7.72
N PRO A 134 -4.57 10.87 -8.66
CA PRO A 134 -4.05 10.18 -9.83
C PRO A 134 -3.34 8.89 -9.44
N LYS A 135 -3.47 7.88 -10.27
CA LYS A 135 -2.85 6.56 -10.03
C LYS A 135 -2.23 6.01 -11.30
N MET A 136 -1.23 5.15 -11.14
CA MET A 136 -0.67 4.35 -12.22
C MET A 136 -0.29 2.96 -11.72
N MET A 137 -0.23 2.01 -12.63
CA MET A 137 0.20 0.64 -12.35
C MET A 137 1.51 0.36 -13.09
N ILE A 138 2.43 -0.30 -12.41
CA ILE A 138 3.68 -0.82 -12.98
C ILE A 138 3.58 -2.34 -12.97
N ASP A 139 3.81 -2.94 -14.13
CA ASP A 139 3.89 -4.39 -14.28
C ASP A 139 5.22 -4.91 -13.70
N GLY A 140 5.16 -5.38 -12.46
CA GLY A 140 6.32 -5.91 -11.77
C GLY A 140 6.72 -7.32 -12.24
N ASP A 141 5.90 -8.01 -13.01
CA ASP A 141 6.31 -9.28 -13.65
C ASP A 141 7.22 -9.00 -14.85
N LYS A 142 6.95 -7.92 -15.58
CA LYS A 142 7.79 -7.46 -16.68
C LYS A 142 9.12 -6.86 -16.19
N TYR A 143 9.09 -6.09 -15.11
CA TYR A 143 10.23 -5.30 -14.67
C TYR A 143 10.81 -5.81 -13.34
N ASP A 144 12.01 -6.43 -13.35
CA ASP A 144 12.82 -6.62 -12.14
C ASP A 144 13.74 -5.40 -11.94
N PHE A 145 13.14 -4.24 -11.66
CA PHE A 145 13.86 -2.97 -11.50
C PHE A 145 14.79 -2.94 -10.27
N VAL A 146 14.82 -4.02 -9.45
CA VAL A 146 15.79 -4.19 -8.36
C VAL A 146 17.09 -4.81 -8.90
N ALA A 147 16.97 -5.83 -9.75
CA ALA A 147 18.11 -6.56 -10.29
C ALA A 147 18.61 -6.01 -11.64
N ASP A 148 17.70 -5.42 -12.44
CA ASP A 148 17.97 -4.92 -13.78
C ASP A 148 17.99 -3.38 -13.79
N GLU A 149 19.15 -2.80 -14.14
CA GLU A 149 19.34 -1.36 -14.16
C GLU A 149 18.59 -0.67 -15.31
N ASP A 150 18.47 -1.31 -16.47
CA ASP A 150 17.75 -0.75 -17.61
C ASP A 150 16.22 -0.78 -17.36
N ALA A 151 15.70 -1.87 -16.81
CA ALA A 151 14.32 -1.94 -16.33
C ALA A 151 14.03 -0.84 -15.28
N ARG A 152 14.95 -0.60 -14.37
CA ARG A 152 14.83 0.48 -13.37
C ARG A 152 14.76 1.86 -14.02
N LYS A 153 15.63 2.15 -14.97
CA LYS A 153 15.61 3.42 -15.73
C LYS A 153 14.29 3.62 -16.49
N GLU A 154 13.78 2.56 -17.15
CA GLU A 154 12.52 2.61 -17.87
C GLU A 154 11.35 2.92 -16.92
N VAL A 155 11.30 2.25 -15.76
CA VAL A 155 10.27 2.49 -14.75
C VAL A 155 10.33 3.91 -14.19
N ILE A 156 11.54 4.43 -13.86
CA ILE A 156 11.70 5.79 -13.36
C ILE A 156 11.25 6.80 -14.42
N ASN A 157 11.70 6.65 -15.68
CA ASN A 157 11.30 7.54 -16.76
C ASN A 157 9.77 7.54 -16.97
N THR A 158 9.11 6.39 -16.81
CA THR A 158 7.65 6.29 -16.90
C THR A 158 6.95 7.06 -15.77
N ILE A 159 7.50 7.00 -14.56
CA ILE A 159 6.99 7.74 -13.40
C ILE A 159 7.20 9.25 -13.61
N ASP A 160 8.40 9.67 -14.01
CA ASP A 160 8.73 11.08 -14.24
C ASP A 160 7.85 11.68 -15.34
N GLN A 161 7.63 10.95 -16.44
CA GLN A 161 6.71 11.37 -17.49
C GLN A 161 5.30 11.56 -16.94
N LYS A 162 4.80 10.61 -16.12
CA LYS A 162 3.48 10.71 -15.52
C LYS A 162 3.35 11.92 -14.59
N LEU A 163 4.36 12.19 -13.77
CA LEU A 163 4.39 13.36 -12.89
C LEU A 163 4.45 14.66 -13.66
N THR A 164 5.21 14.69 -14.77
CA THR A 164 5.27 15.85 -15.70
C THR A 164 3.89 16.11 -16.33
N ASP A 165 3.21 15.07 -16.81
CA ASP A 165 1.87 15.17 -17.40
C ASP A 165 0.83 15.68 -16.39
N LEU A 166 1.04 15.41 -15.10
CA LEU A 166 0.21 15.92 -14.01
C LEU A 166 0.59 17.35 -13.56
N GLY A 167 1.68 17.93 -14.11
CA GLY A 167 2.17 19.25 -13.74
C GLY A 167 2.93 19.30 -12.41
N ASN A 168 3.35 18.15 -11.89
CA ASN A 168 4.05 18.02 -10.60
C ASN A 168 5.59 18.00 -10.75
N LEU A 169 6.11 17.91 -11.97
CA LEU A 169 7.53 18.11 -12.32
C LEU A 169 7.65 19.18 -13.40
N ASN A 170 8.49 20.17 -13.17
CA ASN A 170 8.89 21.21 -14.12
C ASN A 170 10.31 20.94 -14.64
#